data_20f5943853cc9f866069cf3805a41095
#
_entry.id   20f5943853cc9f866069cf3805a41095
#
_cell.length_a   1.000
_cell.length_b   1.000
_cell.length_c   1.000
_cell.angle_alpha   90.00
_cell.angle_beta   90.00
_cell.angle_gamma   90.00
#
_symmetry.space_group_name_H-M   'P 1'
#
loop_
_entity.id
_entity.type
_entity.pdbx_description
1 polymer ?
#
loop_
_entity_poly.entity_id
_entity_poly.type
_entity_poly.pdbx_seq_one_letter_code
_entity_poly.pdbx_strand_id
1 'polypeptide(L)'
;MENKASKNHIEEKLEKLIHAFSPILYEDDEIFLENMKGKNLAGDDIRLYQHWEWTQGVGLYGLWKLFAQTGEKKYLDILTKYFDAQLGIGFPALNVNTMAPFLTMSYVGEYLADERYLGPCRESAAWIMERFPRTQEGGFQHMTSDTLNDQELWDDTLFMTVLFLANMGRIEGKQHYIDEAQYQFLLHAKYLADPVTGLWYHGWTFNGCHNFAAAFWGRGNCWVTIAIPEFLQMVNCDATVRIELIRILQKQIESLRKYQNASGMWHTLIDDPTSYVESSATCGFAYGILRAVNTGLVGQEYKQTAMAALAPVLAHISDDGVVNQVSYGTPMGRETKDFYKNIELRQMPYGQALAMLFLIECLQN
;
A
#
# COMPACT_ATOMS: atom_id res chain seq x y z
N MET A 1 11.54 27.68 -17.82
CA MET A 1 12.07 26.64 -18.72
C MET A 1 12.45 25.34 -17.95
N GLU A 2 13.19 25.45 -16.85
CA GLU A 2 13.55 24.28 -16.02
C GLU A 2 12.35 23.45 -15.54
N ASN A 3 11.27 24.10 -15.10
CA ASN A 3 10.07 23.40 -14.61
C ASN A 3 9.35 22.59 -15.71
N LYS A 4 9.35 23.07 -16.96
CA LYS A 4 8.73 22.38 -18.10
C LYS A 4 9.56 21.18 -18.58
N ALA A 5 10.89 21.28 -18.54
CA ALA A 5 11.79 20.18 -18.89
C ALA A 5 11.71 19.05 -17.83
N SER A 6 11.59 19.41 -16.54
CA SER A 6 11.38 18.45 -15.46
C SER A 6 10.04 17.72 -15.59
N LYS A 7 8.97 18.44 -15.93
CA LYS A 7 7.63 17.84 -16.13
C LYS A 7 7.62 16.83 -17.29
N ASN A 8 8.17 17.20 -18.44
CA ASN A 8 8.26 16.30 -19.59
C ASN A 8 9.06 15.02 -19.27
N HIS A 9 10.10 15.12 -18.45
CA HIS A 9 10.90 13.96 -18.06
C HIS A 9 10.11 13.03 -17.10
N ILE A 10 9.33 13.60 -16.19
CA ILE A 10 8.43 12.81 -15.31
C ILE A 10 7.38 12.07 -16.16
N GLU A 11 6.74 12.77 -17.12
CA GLU A 11 5.75 12.18 -18.03
C GLU A 11 6.35 11.05 -18.87
N GLU A 12 7.55 11.22 -19.42
CA GLU A 12 8.26 10.18 -20.17
C GLU A 12 8.52 8.92 -19.32
N LYS A 13 9.05 9.09 -18.10
CA LYS A 13 9.33 7.98 -17.19
C LYS A 13 8.04 7.29 -16.75
N LEU A 14 6.97 8.05 -16.52
CA LEU A 14 5.66 7.52 -16.17
C LEU A 14 5.08 6.65 -17.29
N GLU A 15 5.15 7.05 -18.54
CA GLU A 15 4.71 6.23 -19.69
C GLU A 15 5.52 4.92 -19.80
N LYS A 16 6.83 4.96 -19.57
CA LYS A 16 7.69 3.76 -19.53
C LYS A 16 7.27 2.81 -18.39
N LEU A 17 7.02 3.35 -17.20
CA LEU A 17 6.52 2.57 -16.06
C LEU A 17 5.20 1.86 -16.38
N ILE A 18 4.25 2.57 -16.98
CA ILE A 18 2.92 2.02 -17.32
C ILE A 18 3.05 0.92 -18.36
N HIS A 19 3.92 1.11 -19.37
CA HIS A 19 4.18 0.10 -20.39
C HIS A 19 4.76 -1.18 -19.78
N ALA A 20 5.73 -1.06 -18.90
CA ALA A 20 6.35 -2.19 -18.21
C ALA A 20 5.42 -2.84 -17.16
N PHE A 21 4.50 -2.06 -16.57
CA PHE A 21 3.59 -2.54 -15.53
C PHE A 21 2.51 -3.48 -16.06
N SER A 22 1.95 -3.20 -17.23
CA SER A 22 0.80 -3.97 -17.75
C SER A 22 1.09 -5.47 -17.92
N PRO A 23 2.26 -5.92 -18.44
CA PRO A 23 2.61 -7.33 -18.49
C PRO A 23 2.77 -7.95 -17.10
N ILE A 24 3.39 -7.24 -16.15
CA ILE A 24 3.68 -7.74 -14.78
C ILE A 24 2.40 -8.13 -14.02
N LEU A 25 1.26 -7.50 -14.34
CA LEU A 25 -0.03 -7.88 -13.75
C LEU A 25 -0.41 -9.35 -14.01
N TYR A 26 0.17 -9.97 -15.02
CA TYR A 26 -0.14 -11.32 -15.48
C TYR A 26 1.05 -12.26 -15.40
N GLU A 27 2.18 -11.84 -14.83
CA GLU A 27 3.34 -12.69 -14.62
C GLU A 27 3.14 -13.56 -13.38
N ASP A 28 3.49 -14.84 -13.52
CA ASP A 28 3.46 -15.81 -12.42
C ASP A 28 4.62 -15.52 -11.45
N ASP A 29 4.33 -15.44 -10.16
CA ASP A 29 5.36 -15.47 -9.13
C ASP A 29 5.62 -16.93 -8.70
N GLU A 30 6.59 -17.57 -9.34
CA GLU A 30 6.95 -18.97 -9.08
C GLU A 30 7.35 -19.20 -7.62
N ILE A 31 8.00 -18.22 -6.98
CA ILE A 31 8.41 -18.32 -5.57
C ILE A 31 7.18 -18.29 -4.68
N PHE A 32 6.24 -17.40 -4.97
CA PHE A 32 4.97 -17.35 -4.24
C PHE A 32 4.19 -18.67 -4.38
N LEU A 33 4.03 -19.17 -5.60
CA LEU A 33 3.34 -20.42 -5.87
C LEU A 33 4.01 -21.62 -5.19
N GLU A 34 5.35 -21.68 -5.20
CA GLU A 34 6.08 -22.75 -4.51
C GLU A 34 5.88 -22.67 -3.00
N ASN A 35 5.89 -21.46 -2.44
CA ASN A 35 5.61 -21.25 -1.00
C ASN A 35 4.17 -21.62 -0.63
N MET A 36 3.21 -21.43 -1.54
CA MET A 36 1.80 -21.80 -1.34
C MET A 36 1.57 -23.31 -1.35
N LYS A 37 2.43 -24.08 -2.02
CA LYS A 37 2.29 -25.54 -2.08
C LYS A 37 2.35 -26.16 -0.69
N GLY A 38 1.26 -26.82 -0.31
CA GLY A 38 1.10 -27.47 1.00
C GLY A 38 0.92 -26.53 2.20
N LYS A 39 0.84 -25.23 1.99
CA LYS A 39 0.60 -24.22 3.03
C LYS A 39 -0.70 -23.43 2.85
N ASN A 40 -1.37 -23.58 1.72
CA ASN A 40 -2.63 -22.89 1.43
C ASN A 40 -3.68 -23.18 2.52
N LEU A 41 -4.00 -22.18 3.31
CA LEU A 41 -4.90 -22.30 4.46
C LEU A 41 -6.35 -22.64 4.06
N ALA A 42 -6.80 -22.13 2.92
CA ALA A 42 -8.16 -22.34 2.43
C ALA A 42 -8.35 -23.68 1.74
N GLY A 43 -7.26 -24.30 1.24
CA GLY A 43 -7.32 -25.54 0.47
C GLY A 43 -7.96 -25.39 -0.92
N ASP A 44 -8.16 -24.16 -1.40
CA ASP A 44 -8.63 -23.83 -2.73
C ASP A 44 -7.50 -23.93 -3.79
N ASP A 45 -7.82 -23.66 -5.04
CA ASP A 45 -6.83 -23.69 -6.12
C ASP A 45 -5.84 -22.53 -6.01
N ILE A 46 -4.55 -22.84 -5.72
CA ILE A 46 -3.49 -21.83 -5.59
C ILE A 46 -3.33 -20.96 -6.83
N ARG A 47 -3.76 -21.42 -8.02
CA ARG A 47 -3.72 -20.62 -9.25
C ARG A 47 -4.63 -19.40 -9.21
N LEU A 48 -5.66 -19.39 -8.35
CA LEU A 48 -6.52 -18.23 -8.15
C LEU A 48 -5.77 -17.04 -7.55
N TYR A 49 -4.71 -17.30 -6.77
CA TYR A 49 -3.90 -16.26 -6.11
C TYR A 49 -2.89 -15.61 -7.04
N GLN A 50 -2.48 -16.26 -8.14
CA GLN A 50 -1.40 -15.79 -9.02
C GLN A 50 -1.54 -14.32 -9.44
N HIS A 51 -2.77 -13.90 -9.69
CA HIS A 51 -3.05 -12.55 -10.19
C HIS A 51 -4.02 -11.77 -9.30
N TRP A 52 -4.36 -12.30 -8.12
CA TRP A 52 -5.28 -11.64 -7.18
C TRP A 52 -4.67 -11.57 -5.77
N GLU A 53 -3.59 -10.82 -5.66
CA GLU A 53 -2.83 -10.59 -4.43
C GLU A 53 -2.56 -9.09 -4.23
N TRP A 54 -2.02 -8.73 -3.06
CA TRP A 54 -1.71 -7.34 -2.73
C TRP A 54 -0.75 -6.67 -3.73
N THR A 55 0.16 -7.43 -4.32
CA THR A 55 1.14 -6.93 -5.29
C THR A 55 0.45 -6.32 -6.51
N GLN A 56 -0.55 -7.00 -7.04
CA GLN A 56 -1.39 -6.49 -8.12
C GLN A 56 -2.31 -5.38 -7.61
N GLY A 57 -2.90 -5.55 -6.41
CA GLY A 57 -3.82 -4.58 -5.83
C GLY A 57 -3.24 -3.17 -5.72
N VAL A 58 -1.99 -3.05 -5.25
CA VAL A 58 -1.27 -1.77 -5.20
C VAL A 58 -1.10 -1.17 -6.59
N GLY A 59 -0.72 -2.01 -7.56
CA GLY A 59 -0.54 -1.59 -8.94
C GLY A 59 -1.79 -1.06 -9.60
N LEU A 60 -2.89 -1.80 -9.44
CA LEU A 60 -4.20 -1.40 -9.92
C LEU A 60 -4.64 -0.05 -9.32
N TYR A 61 -4.34 0.17 -8.03
CA TYR A 61 -4.63 1.44 -7.39
C TYR A 61 -3.84 2.61 -7.99
N GLY A 62 -2.58 2.39 -8.35
CA GLY A 62 -1.78 3.39 -9.09
C GLY A 62 -2.41 3.75 -10.43
N LEU A 63 -2.87 2.77 -11.21
CA LEU A 63 -3.59 3.02 -12.48
C LEU A 63 -4.92 3.75 -12.27
N TRP A 64 -5.66 3.41 -11.22
CA TRP A 64 -6.89 4.14 -10.88
C TRP A 64 -6.63 5.60 -10.56
N LYS A 65 -5.61 5.89 -9.75
CA LYS A 65 -5.22 7.27 -9.40
C LYS A 65 -4.82 8.04 -10.66
N LEU A 66 -4.11 7.41 -11.58
CA LEU A 66 -3.73 8.00 -12.86
C LEU A 66 -4.97 8.29 -13.72
N PHE A 67 -5.91 7.34 -13.83
CA PHE A 67 -7.17 7.57 -14.52
C PHE A 67 -7.97 8.71 -13.88
N ALA A 68 -8.14 8.68 -12.57
CA ALA A 68 -8.90 9.69 -11.84
C ALA A 68 -8.33 11.11 -12.00
N GLN A 69 -7.00 11.23 -12.19
CA GLN A 69 -6.35 12.52 -12.40
C GLN A 69 -6.37 13.00 -13.84
N THR A 70 -6.20 12.09 -14.81
CA THR A 70 -6.02 12.47 -16.23
C THR A 70 -7.29 12.34 -17.05
N GLY A 71 -8.22 11.46 -16.65
CA GLY A 71 -9.40 11.08 -17.45
C GLY A 71 -9.06 10.23 -18.68
N GLU A 72 -7.80 9.81 -18.86
CA GLU A 72 -7.39 9.04 -20.01
C GLU A 72 -7.91 7.61 -19.99
N LYS A 73 -8.80 7.33 -20.92
CA LYS A 73 -9.52 6.04 -21.02
C LYS A 73 -8.59 4.82 -21.06
N LYS A 74 -7.39 4.94 -21.62
CA LYS A 74 -6.41 3.84 -21.71
C LYS A 74 -6.14 3.16 -20.36
N TYR A 75 -6.13 3.93 -19.26
CA TYR A 75 -5.91 3.40 -17.91
C TYR A 75 -7.11 2.64 -17.38
N LEU A 76 -8.31 3.16 -17.64
CA LEU A 76 -9.56 2.46 -17.32
C LEU A 76 -9.69 1.15 -18.12
N ASP A 77 -9.30 1.16 -19.39
CA ASP A 77 -9.34 -0.03 -20.26
C ASP A 77 -8.41 -1.15 -19.75
N ILE A 78 -7.23 -0.80 -19.19
CA ILE A 78 -6.35 -1.78 -18.51
C ILE A 78 -7.05 -2.39 -17.29
N LEU A 79 -7.66 -1.53 -16.45
CA LEU A 79 -8.35 -1.97 -15.23
C LEU A 79 -9.55 -2.87 -15.53
N THR A 80 -10.41 -2.47 -16.47
CA THR A 80 -11.59 -3.26 -16.84
C THR A 80 -11.20 -4.58 -17.48
N LYS A 81 -10.20 -4.60 -18.37
CA LYS A 81 -9.68 -5.84 -18.95
C LYS A 81 -9.18 -6.81 -17.89
N TYR A 82 -8.48 -6.30 -16.89
CA TYR A 82 -7.98 -7.11 -15.77
C TYR A 82 -9.15 -7.67 -14.93
N PHE A 83 -10.08 -6.82 -14.50
CA PHE A 83 -11.19 -7.26 -13.66
C PHE A 83 -12.16 -8.21 -14.39
N ASP A 84 -12.43 -7.97 -15.68
CA ASP A 84 -13.25 -8.89 -16.49
C ASP A 84 -12.60 -10.28 -16.62
N ALA A 85 -11.26 -10.34 -16.75
CA ALA A 85 -10.55 -11.60 -16.76
C ALA A 85 -10.65 -12.33 -15.38
N GLN A 86 -10.50 -11.60 -14.27
CA GLN A 86 -10.61 -12.19 -12.92
C GLN A 86 -12.03 -12.64 -12.59
N LEU A 87 -13.05 -11.93 -13.02
CA LEU A 87 -14.44 -12.37 -12.91
C LEU A 87 -14.69 -13.70 -13.64
N GLY A 88 -14.01 -13.92 -14.77
CA GLY A 88 -14.10 -15.19 -15.51
C GLY A 88 -13.38 -16.36 -14.85
N ILE A 89 -12.29 -16.09 -14.10
CA ILE A 89 -11.49 -17.10 -13.40
C ILE A 89 -12.09 -17.43 -12.01
N GLY A 90 -12.63 -16.43 -11.33
CA GLY A 90 -13.05 -16.46 -9.93
C GLY A 90 -11.97 -15.87 -9.00
N PHE A 91 -12.38 -15.62 -7.74
CA PHE A 91 -11.50 -15.04 -6.73
C PHE A 91 -11.00 -16.10 -5.75
N PRO A 92 -9.76 -15.95 -5.23
CA PRO A 92 -9.27 -16.82 -4.16
C PRO A 92 -10.00 -16.55 -2.84
N ALA A 93 -9.74 -17.38 -1.85
CA ALA A 93 -10.22 -17.16 -0.49
C ALA A 93 -9.75 -15.81 0.06
N LEU A 94 -10.61 -15.18 0.85
CA LEU A 94 -10.40 -13.83 1.36
C LEU A 94 -9.42 -13.84 2.55
N ASN A 95 -8.46 -12.94 2.48
CA ASN A 95 -7.48 -12.66 3.54
C ASN A 95 -6.99 -11.20 3.41
N VAL A 96 -6.03 -10.76 4.23
CA VAL A 96 -5.50 -9.39 4.17
C VAL A 96 -5.07 -9.02 2.76
N ASN A 97 -4.31 -9.88 2.10
CA ASN A 97 -3.67 -9.58 0.82
C ASN A 97 -4.66 -9.59 -0.35
N THR A 98 -5.58 -10.57 -0.36
CA THR A 98 -6.58 -10.68 -1.44
C THR A 98 -7.67 -9.61 -1.38
N MET A 99 -7.71 -8.81 -0.31
CA MET A 99 -8.57 -7.63 -0.22
C MET A 99 -8.03 -6.44 -1.02
N ALA A 100 -6.72 -6.32 -1.22
CA ALA A 100 -6.12 -5.15 -1.85
C ALA A 100 -6.64 -4.85 -3.28
N PRO A 101 -6.84 -5.83 -4.18
CA PRO A 101 -7.40 -5.55 -5.50
C PRO A 101 -8.84 -5.03 -5.47
N PHE A 102 -9.65 -5.44 -4.46
CA PHE A 102 -11.03 -4.97 -4.34
C PHE A 102 -11.14 -3.47 -4.08
N LEU A 103 -10.11 -2.82 -3.51
CA LEU A 103 -10.10 -1.37 -3.36
C LEU A 103 -10.27 -0.69 -4.73
N THR A 104 -9.46 -1.07 -5.71
CA THR A 104 -9.56 -0.51 -7.06
C THR A 104 -10.80 -0.97 -7.79
N MET A 105 -11.18 -2.25 -7.64
CA MET A 105 -12.40 -2.79 -8.25
C MET A 105 -13.65 -2.03 -7.79
N SER A 106 -13.71 -1.65 -6.51
CA SER A 106 -14.84 -0.85 -5.97
C SER A 106 -14.94 0.54 -6.57
N TYR A 107 -13.81 1.22 -6.80
CA TYR A 107 -13.80 2.51 -7.49
C TYR A 107 -14.22 2.41 -8.96
N VAL A 108 -13.73 1.40 -9.68
CA VAL A 108 -14.10 1.16 -11.09
C VAL A 108 -15.58 0.80 -11.19
N GLY A 109 -16.07 -0.05 -10.28
CA GLY A 109 -17.48 -0.43 -10.21
C GLY A 109 -18.40 0.76 -9.94
N GLU A 110 -18.04 1.65 -9.02
CA GLU A 110 -18.75 2.89 -8.73
C GLU A 110 -18.77 3.82 -9.97
N TYR A 111 -17.59 4.03 -10.57
CA TYR A 111 -17.45 4.93 -11.72
C TYR A 111 -18.28 4.46 -12.94
N LEU A 112 -18.30 3.16 -13.19
CA LEU A 112 -19.04 2.57 -14.32
C LEU A 112 -20.50 2.23 -13.98
N ALA A 113 -20.90 2.32 -12.70
CA ALA A 113 -22.15 1.79 -12.17
C ALA A 113 -22.36 0.30 -12.56
N ASP A 114 -21.29 -0.51 -12.45
CA ASP A 114 -21.26 -1.91 -12.90
C ASP A 114 -21.39 -2.87 -11.72
N GLU A 115 -22.55 -3.53 -11.64
CA GLU A 115 -22.87 -4.50 -10.59
C GLU A 115 -21.99 -5.77 -10.64
N ARG A 116 -21.39 -6.10 -11.77
CA ARG A 116 -20.44 -7.21 -11.88
C ARG A 116 -19.22 -6.98 -11.00
N TYR A 117 -18.80 -5.73 -10.81
CA TYR A 117 -17.70 -5.34 -9.94
C TYR A 117 -18.17 -5.03 -8.51
N LEU A 118 -19.28 -4.31 -8.36
CA LEU A 118 -19.79 -3.92 -7.04
C LEU A 118 -20.34 -5.09 -6.24
N GLY A 119 -20.94 -6.11 -6.87
CA GLY A 119 -21.46 -7.29 -6.20
C GLY A 119 -20.40 -8.02 -5.36
N PRO A 120 -19.30 -8.49 -5.98
CA PRO A 120 -18.19 -9.12 -5.25
C PRO A 120 -17.56 -8.20 -4.18
N CYS A 121 -17.48 -6.89 -4.43
CA CYS A 121 -17.00 -5.93 -3.43
C CYS A 121 -17.91 -5.87 -2.20
N ARG A 122 -19.24 -5.88 -2.37
CA ARG A 122 -20.19 -5.92 -1.24
C ARG A 122 -20.06 -7.19 -0.43
N GLU A 123 -19.95 -8.34 -1.10
CA GLU A 123 -19.76 -9.64 -0.44
C GLU A 123 -18.46 -9.69 0.37
N SER A 124 -17.36 -9.18 -0.22
CA SER A 124 -16.07 -9.13 0.45
C SER A 124 -16.08 -8.17 1.65
N ALA A 125 -16.71 -6.99 1.53
CA ALA A 125 -16.84 -6.05 2.65
C ALA A 125 -17.74 -6.61 3.78
N ALA A 126 -18.82 -7.30 3.45
CA ALA A 126 -19.63 -7.99 4.44
C ALA A 126 -18.84 -9.10 5.16
N TRP A 127 -18.05 -9.87 4.42
CA TRP A 127 -17.18 -10.90 4.99
C TRP A 127 -16.14 -10.30 5.96
N ILE A 128 -15.56 -9.13 5.65
CA ILE A 128 -14.65 -8.43 6.58
C ILE A 128 -15.36 -8.16 7.91
N MET A 129 -16.57 -7.66 7.87
CA MET A 129 -17.30 -7.31 9.10
C MET A 129 -17.72 -8.52 9.92
N GLU A 130 -18.11 -9.62 9.24
CA GLU A 130 -18.74 -10.76 9.88
C GLU A 130 -17.78 -11.90 10.23
N ARG A 131 -16.72 -12.08 9.44
CA ARG A 131 -15.92 -13.31 9.46
C ARG A 131 -14.41 -13.09 9.47
N PHE A 132 -13.92 -11.86 9.23
CA PHE A 132 -12.49 -11.62 9.22
C PHE A 132 -11.87 -11.98 10.56
N PRO A 133 -10.77 -12.77 10.59
CA PRO A 133 -10.11 -13.13 11.84
C PRO A 133 -9.68 -11.88 12.62
N ARG A 134 -9.90 -11.93 13.95
CA ARG A 134 -9.62 -10.78 14.82
C ARG A 134 -8.72 -11.17 15.97
N THR A 135 -7.86 -10.24 16.35
CA THR A 135 -7.08 -10.32 17.57
C THR A 135 -7.97 -10.11 18.81
N GLN A 136 -7.42 -10.36 20.00
CA GLN A 136 -8.17 -10.22 21.27
C GLN A 136 -8.77 -8.84 21.51
N GLU A 137 -8.21 -7.76 20.91
CA GLU A 137 -8.77 -6.41 20.97
C GLU A 137 -9.56 -6.04 19.70
N GLY A 138 -9.99 -7.02 18.91
CA GLY A 138 -10.83 -6.80 17.72
C GLY A 138 -10.09 -6.25 16.50
N GLY A 139 -8.76 -6.15 16.54
CA GLY A 139 -7.96 -5.77 15.38
C GLY A 139 -8.01 -6.81 14.28
N PHE A 140 -7.91 -6.39 13.02
CA PHE A 140 -7.81 -7.33 11.91
C PHE A 140 -6.50 -8.11 11.99
N GLN A 141 -6.63 -9.42 12.26
CA GLN A 141 -5.48 -10.31 12.31
C GLN A 141 -4.84 -10.42 10.92
N HIS A 142 -3.52 -10.26 10.84
CA HIS A 142 -2.81 -10.28 9.56
C HIS A 142 -2.69 -11.68 8.98
N MET A 143 -3.83 -12.33 8.72
CA MET A 143 -3.88 -13.63 8.05
C MET A 143 -3.60 -13.46 6.56
N THR A 144 -2.65 -14.23 6.05
CA THR A 144 -2.31 -14.32 4.61
C THR A 144 -2.81 -15.64 4.02
N SER A 145 -2.51 -15.88 2.74
CA SER A 145 -2.94 -17.09 2.03
C SER A 145 -2.32 -18.38 2.61
N ASP A 146 -1.13 -18.28 3.21
CA ASP A 146 -0.32 -19.41 3.68
C ASP A 146 -0.02 -19.38 5.19
N THR A 147 -0.30 -18.28 5.87
CA THR A 147 0.06 -18.09 7.28
C THR A 147 -1.07 -17.44 8.08
N LEU A 148 -1.45 -18.09 9.16
CA LEU A 148 -2.52 -17.58 10.02
C LEU A 148 -2.13 -16.29 10.77
N ASN A 149 -0.86 -16.14 11.15
CA ASN A 149 -0.34 -15.04 11.95
C ASN A 149 -1.24 -14.74 13.16
N ASP A 150 -1.47 -15.81 13.97
CA ASP A 150 -2.44 -15.79 15.06
C ASP A 150 -2.15 -14.67 16.07
N GLN A 151 -3.16 -13.85 16.36
CA GLN A 151 -3.08 -12.71 17.26
C GLN A 151 -2.06 -11.62 16.85
N GLU A 152 -1.81 -11.45 15.53
CA GLU A 152 -0.84 -10.46 15.03
C GLU A 152 -1.52 -9.29 14.31
N LEU A 153 -1.06 -8.06 14.61
CA LEU A 153 -1.33 -6.84 13.84
C LEU A 153 -0.08 -6.46 13.06
N TRP A 154 -0.23 -6.17 11.77
CA TRP A 154 0.85 -5.64 10.93
C TRP A 154 0.41 -4.33 10.30
N ASP A 155 1.36 -3.41 10.08
CA ASP A 155 1.09 -2.08 9.54
C ASP A 155 0.53 -2.09 8.10
N ASP A 156 0.85 -3.11 7.31
CA ASP A 156 0.33 -3.34 5.94
C ASP A 156 -1.20 -3.44 5.88
N THR A 157 -1.84 -3.99 6.91
CA THR A 157 -3.29 -4.25 6.96
C THR A 157 -4.11 -2.98 6.70
N LEU A 158 -3.59 -1.82 7.11
CA LEU A 158 -4.27 -0.54 6.93
C LEU A 158 -4.48 -0.19 5.45
N PHE A 159 -3.46 -0.43 4.62
CA PHE A 159 -3.58 -0.21 3.18
C PHE A 159 -4.34 -1.36 2.50
N MET A 160 -3.97 -2.62 2.78
CA MET A 160 -4.43 -3.78 2.05
C MET A 160 -5.93 -4.07 2.25
N THR A 161 -6.45 -3.82 3.47
CA THR A 161 -7.83 -4.20 3.84
C THR A 161 -8.67 -3.01 4.29
N VAL A 162 -8.12 -2.14 5.16
CA VAL A 162 -8.94 -1.12 5.82
C VAL A 162 -9.41 -0.03 4.86
N LEU A 163 -8.57 0.36 3.88
CA LEU A 163 -8.98 1.32 2.86
C LEU A 163 -10.14 0.80 2.00
N PHE A 164 -10.12 -0.48 1.64
CA PHE A 164 -11.22 -1.09 0.89
C PHE A 164 -12.53 -1.06 1.68
N LEU A 165 -12.50 -1.46 2.95
CA LEU A 165 -13.69 -1.41 3.82
C LEU A 165 -14.25 0.01 3.95
N ALA A 166 -13.37 1.01 4.15
CA ALA A 166 -13.75 2.41 4.23
C ALA A 166 -14.42 2.89 2.93
N ASN A 167 -13.86 2.53 1.78
CA ASN A 167 -14.44 2.90 0.49
C ASN A 167 -15.81 2.28 0.27
N MET A 168 -15.99 1.02 0.64
CA MET A 168 -17.29 0.36 0.58
C MET A 168 -18.31 0.99 1.55
N GLY A 169 -17.85 1.44 2.74
CA GLY A 169 -18.68 2.23 3.65
C GLY A 169 -19.19 3.52 3.01
N ARG A 170 -18.32 4.21 2.26
CA ARG A 170 -18.66 5.43 1.51
C ARG A 170 -19.62 5.14 0.37
N ILE A 171 -19.33 4.14 -0.49
CA ILE A 171 -20.14 3.79 -1.66
C ILE A 171 -21.56 3.36 -1.25
N GLU A 172 -21.67 2.52 -0.22
CA GLU A 172 -22.93 1.91 0.23
C GLU A 172 -23.66 2.75 1.30
N GLY A 173 -23.10 3.88 1.76
CA GLY A 173 -23.66 4.68 2.85
C GLY A 173 -23.70 3.94 4.19
N LYS A 174 -22.79 2.98 4.42
CA LYS A 174 -22.72 2.16 5.63
C LYS A 174 -21.75 2.75 6.63
N GLN A 175 -22.24 3.61 7.53
CA GLN A 175 -21.41 4.27 8.52
C GLN A 175 -20.60 3.30 9.38
N HIS A 176 -21.16 2.16 9.78
CA HIS A 176 -20.48 1.18 10.63
C HIS A 176 -19.23 0.55 9.95
N TYR A 177 -19.10 0.58 8.62
CA TYR A 177 -17.86 0.17 7.93
C TYR A 177 -16.79 1.25 8.09
N ILE A 178 -17.19 2.52 8.06
CA ILE A 178 -16.29 3.66 8.29
C ILE A 178 -15.85 3.68 9.76
N ASP A 179 -16.76 3.43 10.70
CA ASP A 179 -16.46 3.36 12.14
C ASP A 179 -15.47 2.23 12.44
N GLU A 180 -15.66 1.07 11.82
CA GLU A 180 -14.71 -0.04 11.91
C GLU A 180 -13.33 0.35 11.35
N ALA A 181 -13.27 1.00 10.19
CA ALA A 181 -12.02 1.47 9.63
C ALA A 181 -11.31 2.48 10.55
N GLN A 182 -12.04 3.44 11.14
CA GLN A 182 -11.52 4.36 12.15
C GLN A 182 -10.91 3.61 13.34
N TYR A 183 -11.65 2.61 13.85
CA TYR A 183 -11.19 1.78 14.96
C TYR A 183 -9.89 1.05 14.61
N GLN A 184 -9.79 0.46 13.42
CA GLN A 184 -8.59 -0.23 12.98
C GLN A 184 -7.37 0.70 12.88
N PHE A 185 -7.53 1.91 12.33
CA PHE A 185 -6.44 2.89 12.31
C PHE A 185 -5.93 3.23 13.72
N LEU A 186 -6.84 3.51 14.65
CA LEU A 186 -6.47 3.86 16.03
C LEU A 186 -5.85 2.68 16.78
N LEU A 187 -6.38 1.47 16.58
CA LEU A 187 -5.86 0.27 17.24
C LEU A 187 -4.47 -0.10 16.74
N HIS A 188 -4.25 -0.07 15.43
CA HIS A 188 -2.92 -0.30 14.86
C HIS A 188 -1.93 0.78 15.35
N ALA A 189 -2.33 2.05 15.39
CA ALA A 189 -1.48 3.12 15.93
C ALA A 189 -1.12 2.88 17.39
N LYS A 190 -2.07 2.42 18.23
CA LYS A 190 -1.84 2.12 19.66
C LYS A 190 -0.71 1.11 19.87
N TYR A 191 -0.61 0.09 19.01
CA TYR A 191 0.32 -1.02 19.21
C TYR A 191 1.59 -0.93 18.36
N LEU A 192 1.52 -0.23 17.22
CA LEU A 192 2.63 -0.21 16.27
C LEU A 192 3.39 1.12 16.25
N ALA A 193 2.74 2.26 16.55
CA ALA A 193 3.43 3.55 16.52
C ALA A 193 4.34 3.71 17.75
N ASP A 194 5.63 3.92 17.51
CA ASP A 194 6.57 4.28 18.56
C ASP A 194 6.27 5.68 19.10
N PRO A 195 6.00 5.82 20.41
CA PRO A 195 5.59 7.12 20.98
C PRO A 195 6.71 8.16 20.97
N VAL A 196 7.96 7.79 20.77
CA VAL A 196 9.10 8.71 20.71
C VAL A 196 9.30 9.24 19.31
N THR A 197 9.38 8.36 18.33
CA THR A 197 9.70 8.73 16.94
C THR A 197 8.47 8.92 16.06
N GLY A 198 7.36 8.25 16.36
CA GLY A 198 6.19 8.15 15.48
C GLY A 198 6.38 7.22 14.29
N LEU A 199 7.55 6.56 14.16
CA LEU A 199 7.73 5.46 13.23
C LEU A 199 6.96 4.24 13.71
N TRP A 200 6.63 3.34 12.79
CA TRP A 200 5.81 2.18 13.09
C TRP A 200 6.66 0.90 13.07
N TYR A 201 6.51 0.12 14.12
CA TYR A 201 6.98 -1.27 14.09
C TYR A 201 6.19 -2.04 13.03
N HIS A 202 6.84 -2.93 12.29
CA HIS A 202 6.19 -3.75 11.26
C HIS A 202 4.99 -4.51 11.81
N GLY A 203 5.07 -5.00 13.06
CA GLY A 203 3.96 -5.71 13.67
C GLY A 203 4.00 -5.76 15.19
N TRP A 204 2.88 -6.22 15.73
CA TRP A 204 2.65 -6.54 17.13
C TRP A 204 2.01 -7.91 17.24
N THR A 205 2.39 -8.70 18.25
CA THR A 205 1.68 -9.91 18.62
C THR A 205 1.10 -9.80 20.03
N PHE A 206 -0.16 -10.17 20.19
CA PHE A 206 -0.79 -10.31 21.51
C PHE A 206 -0.30 -11.57 22.23
N ASN A 207 0.21 -12.57 21.49
CA ASN A 207 0.89 -13.73 22.06
C ASN A 207 2.30 -13.33 22.53
N GLY A 208 2.43 -13.01 23.80
CA GLY A 208 3.68 -12.54 24.40
C GLY A 208 3.85 -11.01 24.45
N CYS A 209 2.97 -10.24 23.84
CA CYS A 209 2.93 -8.77 23.95
C CYS A 209 4.25 -8.09 23.54
N HIS A 210 4.66 -8.22 22.28
CA HIS A 210 5.89 -7.62 21.75
C HIS A 210 5.83 -7.29 20.26
N ASN A 211 6.76 -6.48 19.78
CA ASN A 211 6.88 -6.05 18.38
C ASN A 211 7.90 -6.91 17.58
N PHE A 212 8.01 -8.20 17.86
CA PHE A 212 8.95 -9.12 17.18
C PHE A 212 10.41 -8.60 17.26
N ALA A 213 11.08 -8.42 16.12
CA ALA A 213 12.41 -7.81 16.05
C ALA A 213 12.41 -6.30 16.33
N ALA A 214 11.24 -5.68 16.57
CA ALA A 214 11.08 -4.24 16.77
C ALA A 214 11.70 -3.40 15.63
N ALA A 215 11.49 -3.79 14.38
CA ALA A 215 12.03 -3.13 13.21
C ALA A 215 11.11 -2.01 12.72
N PHE A 216 11.66 -0.85 12.43
CA PHE A 216 11.02 0.20 11.66
C PHE A 216 11.28 -0.04 10.17
N TRP A 217 10.55 -1.01 9.61
CA TRP A 217 10.69 -1.39 8.23
C TRP A 217 10.12 -0.34 7.29
N GLY A 218 10.91 0.07 6.27
CA GLY A 218 10.57 1.19 5.38
C GLY A 218 9.26 0.99 4.65
N ARG A 219 9.08 -0.13 3.94
CA ARG A 219 7.85 -0.36 3.15
C ARG A 219 6.61 -0.52 4.03
N GLY A 220 6.71 -1.15 5.20
CA GLY A 220 5.61 -1.19 6.17
C GLY A 220 5.17 0.20 6.59
N ASN A 221 6.13 1.02 7.02
CA ASN A 221 5.87 2.42 7.35
C ASN A 221 5.29 3.21 6.17
N CYS A 222 5.67 2.93 4.92
CA CYS A 222 5.13 3.66 3.78
C CYS A 222 3.64 3.36 3.55
N TRP A 223 3.16 2.17 3.85
CA TRP A 223 1.74 1.86 3.78
C TRP A 223 0.91 2.75 4.68
N VAL A 224 1.40 3.03 5.89
CA VAL A 224 0.75 3.95 6.83
C VAL A 224 0.79 5.38 6.32
N THR A 225 1.96 5.82 5.81
CA THR A 225 2.14 7.17 5.25
C THR A 225 1.19 7.42 4.07
N ILE A 226 0.85 6.37 3.31
CA ILE A 226 -0.13 6.42 2.21
C ILE A 226 -1.56 6.31 2.75
N ALA A 227 -1.82 5.33 3.61
CA ALA A 227 -3.19 4.98 4.01
C ALA A 227 -3.89 6.11 4.78
N ILE A 228 -3.18 6.83 5.65
CA ILE A 228 -3.81 7.91 6.43
C ILE A 228 -4.34 9.03 5.52
N PRO A 229 -3.56 9.67 4.63
CA PRO A 229 -4.09 10.72 3.77
C PRO A 229 -5.16 10.21 2.79
N GLU A 230 -5.03 8.98 2.27
CA GLU A 230 -6.06 8.40 1.41
C GLU A 230 -7.38 8.18 2.16
N PHE A 231 -7.34 7.63 3.37
CA PHE A 231 -8.52 7.46 4.22
C PHE A 231 -9.20 8.80 4.53
N LEU A 232 -8.42 9.80 4.95
CA LEU A 232 -8.93 11.12 5.32
C LEU A 232 -9.52 11.93 4.15
N GLN A 233 -9.17 11.57 2.91
CA GLN A 233 -9.76 12.15 1.69
C GLN A 233 -10.94 11.32 1.17
N MET A 234 -10.97 10.04 1.48
CA MET A 234 -11.99 9.10 1.00
C MET A 234 -13.31 9.23 1.76
N VAL A 235 -13.25 9.40 3.09
CA VAL A 235 -14.41 9.36 3.96
C VAL A 235 -14.50 10.59 4.87
N ASN A 236 -15.72 10.93 5.27
CA ASN A 236 -15.94 11.89 6.34
C ASN A 236 -15.89 11.14 7.68
N CYS A 237 -14.72 11.13 8.33
CA CYS A 237 -14.51 10.48 9.61
C CYS A 237 -14.80 11.43 10.78
N ASP A 238 -14.90 10.87 12.00
CA ASP A 238 -15.08 11.65 13.22
C ASP A 238 -13.98 12.71 13.39
N ALA A 239 -14.38 13.92 13.80
CA ALA A 239 -13.46 15.05 13.93
C ALA A 239 -12.28 14.74 14.87
N THR A 240 -12.52 14.02 15.97
CA THR A 240 -11.48 13.62 16.92
C THR A 240 -10.51 12.62 16.30
N VAL A 241 -11.03 11.61 15.56
CA VAL A 241 -10.23 10.65 14.83
C VAL A 241 -9.39 11.32 13.75
N ARG A 242 -10.00 12.25 13.00
CA ARG A 242 -9.29 13.03 11.98
C ARG A 242 -8.09 13.79 12.58
N ILE A 243 -8.29 14.48 13.69
CA ILE A 243 -7.24 15.23 14.38
C ILE A 243 -6.12 14.29 14.82
N GLU A 244 -6.46 13.15 15.39
CA GLU A 244 -5.46 12.18 15.88
C GLU A 244 -4.68 11.55 14.74
N LEU A 245 -5.33 11.13 13.65
CA LEU A 245 -4.64 10.57 12.49
C LEU A 245 -3.70 11.60 11.83
N ILE A 246 -4.09 12.87 11.77
CA ILE A 246 -3.19 13.94 11.27
C ILE A 246 -1.97 14.09 12.18
N ARG A 247 -2.12 14.04 13.50
CA ARG A 247 -1.00 14.12 14.45
C ARG A 247 -0.05 12.94 14.33
N ILE A 248 -0.60 11.73 14.19
CA ILE A 248 0.16 10.50 13.96
C ILE A 248 0.98 10.62 12.67
N LEU A 249 0.34 11.00 11.57
CA LEU A 249 0.98 11.19 10.29
C LEU A 249 2.08 12.26 10.34
N GLN A 250 1.80 13.41 10.93
CA GLN A 250 2.76 14.50 11.06
C GLN A 250 4.00 14.06 11.83
N LYS A 251 3.81 13.34 12.95
CA LYS A 251 4.93 12.82 13.74
C LYS A 251 5.78 11.82 12.97
N GLN A 252 5.14 10.94 12.20
CA GLN A 252 5.85 10.03 11.31
C GLN A 252 6.66 10.79 10.25
N ILE A 253 6.06 11.80 9.60
CA ILE A 253 6.73 12.60 8.57
C ILE A 253 7.93 13.37 9.15
N GLU A 254 7.84 13.90 10.37
CA GLU A 254 8.97 14.54 11.04
C GLU A 254 10.16 13.60 11.20
N SER A 255 9.92 12.35 11.60
CA SER A 255 10.96 11.32 11.68
C SER A 255 11.46 10.91 10.31
N LEU A 256 10.59 10.71 9.32
CA LEU A 256 11.00 10.43 7.94
C LEU A 256 11.92 11.52 7.40
N ARG A 257 11.61 12.80 7.64
CA ARG A 257 12.50 13.92 7.28
C ARG A 257 13.86 13.82 7.96
N LYS A 258 13.90 13.43 9.23
CA LYS A 258 15.16 13.27 9.99
C LYS A 258 16.02 12.13 9.47
N TYR A 259 15.40 11.01 9.07
CA TYR A 259 16.09 9.79 8.65
C TYR A 259 16.27 9.67 7.13
N GLN A 260 15.87 10.69 6.36
CA GLN A 260 16.10 10.70 4.92
C GLN A 260 17.61 10.71 4.63
N ASN A 261 18.05 9.77 3.79
CA ASN A 261 19.44 9.68 3.36
C ASN A 261 19.84 10.89 2.52
N ALA A 262 21.13 11.23 2.47
CA ALA A 262 21.66 12.33 1.67
C ALA A 262 21.36 12.21 0.16
N SER A 263 21.07 10.99 -0.34
CA SER A 263 20.60 10.78 -1.71
C SER A 263 19.15 11.23 -1.94
N GLY A 264 18.38 11.50 -0.89
CA GLY A 264 16.94 11.75 -0.95
C GLY A 264 16.08 10.50 -0.78
N MET A 265 16.67 9.31 -0.67
CA MET A 265 15.98 8.04 -0.45
C MET A 265 15.88 7.69 1.04
N TRP A 266 15.16 6.60 1.33
CA TRP A 266 15.11 6.01 2.68
C TRP A 266 15.65 4.59 2.67
N HIS A 267 16.23 4.21 3.81
CA HIS A 267 16.73 2.87 4.04
C HIS A 267 15.60 1.87 4.28
N THR A 268 15.83 0.58 3.97
CA THR A 268 14.86 -0.50 4.24
C THR A 268 14.57 -0.64 5.74
N LEU A 269 15.55 -0.34 6.61
CA LEU A 269 15.37 -0.07 8.03
C LEU A 269 15.59 1.44 8.24
N ILE A 270 14.53 2.16 8.56
CA ILE A 270 14.53 3.64 8.55
C ILE A 270 15.59 4.22 9.48
N ASP A 271 15.79 3.60 10.65
CA ASP A 271 16.71 4.02 11.70
C ASP A 271 18.12 3.40 11.58
N ASP A 272 18.38 2.61 10.54
CA ASP A 272 19.67 1.94 10.33
C ASP A 272 20.33 2.33 9.01
N PRO A 273 21.28 3.29 9.02
CA PRO A 273 21.96 3.75 7.82
C PRO A 273 22.93 2.71 7.21
N THR A 274 23.14 1.56 7.87
CA THR A 274 23.94 0.45 7.31
C THR A 274 23.11 -0.48 6.43
N SER A 275 21.77 -0.37 6.47
CA SER A 275 20.89 -1.08 5.55
C SER A 275 20.86 -0.40 4.18
N TYR A 276 20.44 -1.12 3.14
CA TYR A 276 20.35 -0.55 1.80
C TYR A 276 19.21 0.47 1.69
N VAL A 277 19.36 1.46 0.79
CA VAL A 277 18.24 2.33 0.40
C VAL A 277 17.28 1.56 -0.50
N GLU A 278 15.97 1.84 -0.38
CA GLU A 278 14.95 1.00 -0.98
C GLU A 278 13.94 1.86 -1.77
N SER A 279 13.73 1.51 -3.05
CA SER A 279 12.95 2.36 -3.97
C SER A 279 11.45 2.35 -3.67
N SER A 280 10.86 1.20 -3.31
CA SER A 280 9.41 1.14 -3.08
C SER A 280 9.01 1.92 -1.84
N ALA A 281 9.74 1.77 -0.72
CA ALA A 281 9.52 2.57 0.48
C ALA A 281 9.72 4.07 0.20
N THR A 282 10.78 4.42 -0.55
CA THR A 282 11.06 5.81 -0.93
C THR A 282 9.91 6.41 -1.73
N CYS A 283 9.41 5.71 -2.74
CA CYS A 283 8.27 6.16 -3.53
C CYS A 283 7.00 6.31 -2.69
N GLY A 284 6.73 5.32 -1.81
CA GLY A 284 5.56 5.35 -0.94
C GLY A 284 5.59 6.50 0.06
N PHE A 285 6.74 6.76 0.70
CA PHE A 285 6.90 7.92 1.59
C PHE A 285 6.73 9.23 0.83
N ALA A 286 7.41 9.39 -0.29
CA ALA A 286 7.34 10.61 -1.08
C ALA A 286 5.92 10.88 -1.58
N TYR A 287 5.21 9.85 -2.06
CA TYR A 287 3.80 9.96 -2.43
C TYR A 287 2.94 10.39 -1.25
N GLY A 288 2.98 9.65 -0.13
CA GLY A 288 2.13 9.93 1.02
C GLY A 288 2.36 11.30 1.63
N ILE A 289 3.64 11.75 1.71
CA ILE A 289 3.98 13.10 2.16
C ILE A 289 3.43 14.16 1.20
N LEU A 290 3.65 14.02 -0.13
CA LEU A 290 3.11 14.98 -1.11
C LEU A 290 1.57 15.00 -1.07
N ARG A 291 0.95 13.85 -0.98
CA ARG A 291 -0.50 13.73 -0.89
C ARG A 291 -1.05 14.47 0.34
N ALA A 292 -0.39 14.31 1.50
CA ALA A 292 -0.75 15.01 2.72
C ALA A 292 -0.56 16.53 2.60
N VAL A 293 0.51 16.97 1.94
CA VAL A 293 0.76 18.40 1.67
C VAL A 293 -0.27 18.97 0.69
N ASN A 294 -0.50 18.30 -0.44
CA ASN A 294 -1.41 18.77 -1.50
C ASN A 294 -2.86 18.83 -1.04
N THR A 295 -3.24 17.98 -0.07
CA THR A 295 -4.58 17.96 0.53
C THR A 295 -4.72 18.83 1.79
N GLY A 296 -3.65 19.53 2.18
CA GLY A 296 -3.65 20.44 3.33
C GLY A 296 -3.73 19.74 4.69
N LEU A 297 -3.39 18.46 4.78
CA LEU A 297 -3.34 17.71 6.04
C LEU A 297 -2.10 18.05 6.86
N VAL A 298 -1.00 18.36 6.19
CA VAL A 298 0.24 18.82 6.80
C VAL A 298 0.79 20.06 6.10
N GLY A 299 1.74 20.76 6.74
CA GLY A 299 2.28 22.01 6.24
C GLY A 299 3.15 21.88 4.97
N GLN A 300 3.31 22.97 4.23
CA GLN A 300 4.09 23.03 3.00
C GLN A 300 5.60 22.80 3.22
N GLU A 301 6.08 22.93 4.46
CA GLU A 301 7.48 22.71 4.84
C GLU A 301 7.95 21.26 4.63
N TYR A 302 7.02 20.32 4.49
CA TYR A 302 7.33 18.90 4.21
C TYR A 302 7.46 18.60 2.72
N LYS A 303 7.01 19.50 1.82
CA LYS A 303 7.08 19.30 0.37
C LYS A 303 8.50 19.00 -0.10
N GLN A 304 9.49 19.70 0.40
CA GLN A 304 10.87 19.51 0.01
C GLN A 304 11.40 18.11 0.37
N THR A 305 10.97 17.54 1.49
CA THR A 305 11.33 16.17 1.90
C THR A 305 10.88 15.15 0.85
N ALA A 306 9.64 15.25 0.39
CA ALA A 306 9.15 14.36 -0.66
C ALA A 306 9.85 14.63 -2.00
N MET A 307 10.00 15.88 -2.39
CA MET A 307 10.61 16.25 -3.69
C MET A 307 12.09 15.92 -3.80
N ALA A 308 12.82 15.80 -2.67
CA ALA A 308 14.20 15.34 -2.66
C ALA A 308 14.34 13.89 -3.17
N ALA A 309 13.30 13.09 -3.08
CA ALA A 309 13.27 11.72 -3.61
C ALA A 309 13.11 11.67 -5.14
N LEU A 310 12.69 12.74 -5.81
CA LEU A 310 12.34 12.70 -7.24
C LEU A 310 13.54 12.32 -8.12
N ALA A 311 14.66 12.98 -7.95
CA ALA A 311 15.84 12.73 -8.80
C ALA A 311 16.37 11.28 -8.64
N PRO A 312 16.59 10.74 -7.43
CA PRO A 312 17.04 9.36 -7.28
C PRO A 312 16.00 8.35 -7.76
N VAL A 313 14.70 8.58 -7.55
CA VAL A 313 13.64 7.69 -8.07
C VAL A 313 13.68 7.63 -9.60
N LEU A 314 13.75 8.79 -10.28
CA LEU A 314 13.88 8.81 -11.75
C LEU A 314 15.13 8.09 -12.25
N ALA A 315 16.26 8.15 -11.51
CA ALA A 315 17.49 7.43 -11.83
C ALA A 315 17.36 5.92 -11.63
N HIS A 316 16.49 5.46 -10.72
CA HIS A 316 16.23 4.04 -10.51
C HIS A 316 15.17 3.44 -11.47
N ILE A 317 14.53 4.27 -12.30
CA ILE A 317 13.66 3.79 -13.39
C ILE A 317 14.50 3.62 -14.65
N SER A 318 14.70 2.38 -15.08
CA SER A 318 15.45 2.02 -16.28
C SER A 318 14.78 2.52 -17.57
N ASP A 319 15.44 2.35 -18.71
CA ASP A 319 14.88 2.81 -20.01
C ASP A 319 13.71 1.94 -20.49
N ASP A 320 13.62 0.71 -20.03
CA ASP A 320 12.50 -0.22 -20.26
C ASP A 320 11.38 -0.10 -19.19
N GLY A 321 11.48 0.86 -18.27
CA GLY A 321 10.44 1.16 -17.28
C GLY A 321 10.47 0.29 -16.03
N VAL A 322 11.55 -0.44 -15.78
CA VAL A 322 11.72 -1.25 -14.56
C VAL A 322 12.19 -0.37 -13.41
N VAL A 323 11.56 -0.49 -12.25
CA VAL A 323 12.04 0.14 -11.01
C VAL A 323 13.03 -0.79 -10.32
N ASN A 324 14.29 -0.34 -10.27
CA ASN A 324 15.37 -1.05 -9.58
C ASN A 324 15.38 -0.78 -8.08
N GLN A 325 16.15 -1.55 -7.33
CA GLN A 325 16.33 -1.38 -5.88
C GLN A 325 15.02 -1.56 -5.07
N VAL A 326 14.17 -2.50 -5.50
CA VAL A 326 12.92 -2.88 -4.83
C VAL A 326 13.12 -4.20 -4.10
N SER A 327 12.87 -4.23 -2.80
CA SER A 327 12.94 -5.46 -2.01
C SER A 327 11.75 -6.37 -2.28
N TYR A 328 11.99 -7.69 -2.40
CA TYR A 328 10.96 -8.71 -2.57
C TYR A 328 9.94 -8.71 -1.43
N GLY A 329 8.78 -9.35 -1.65
CA GLY A 329 7.72 -9.53 -0.64
C GLY A 329 8.29 -9.96 0.70
N THR A 330 7.97 -9.22 1.74
CA THR A 330 8.72 -9.30 3.00
C THR A 330 7.81 -9.78 4.14
N PRO A 331 7.99 -11.02 4.61
CA PRO A 331 7.31 -11.49 5.82
C PRO A 331 7.87 -10.80 7.08
N MET A 332 7.25 -11.05 8.23
CA MET A 332 7.67 -10.50 9.51
C MET A 332 9.06 -10.97 9.91
N GLY A 333 9.97 -10.04 10.16
CA GLY A 333 11.24 -10.30 10.83
C GLY A 333 10.99 -10.58 12.32
N ARG A 334 11.07 -11.85 12.73
CA ARG A 334 10.63 -12.28 14.07
C ARG A 334 11.68 -12.14 15.14
N GLU A 335 12.95 -12.37 14.80
CA GLU A 335 14.03 -12.48 15.80
C GLU A 335 15.00 -11.29 15.74
N THR A 336 15.39 -10.88 14.53
CA THR A 336 16.41 -9.86 14.34
C THR A 336 16.06 -8.91 13.20
N LYS A 337 16.45 -7.63 13.35
CA LYS A 337 16.33 -6.61 12.28
C LYS A 337 17.19 -6.95 11.06
N ASP A 338 18.26 -7.71 11.21
CA ASP A 338 19.14 -8.09 10.09
C ASP A 338 18.41 -8.92 9.03
N PHE A 339 17.30 -9.57 9.38
CA PHE A 339 16.42 -10.23 8.42
C PHE A 339 16.06 -9.28 7.24
N TYR A 340 15.72 -8.03 7.52
CA TYR A 340 15.29 -7.07 6.49
C TYR A 340 16.45 -6.61 5.58
N LYS A 341 17.70 -6.70 6.06
CA LYS A 341 18.89 -6.35 5.26
C LYS A 341 19.23 -7.40 4.20
N ASN A 342 18.72 -8.61 4.37
CA ASN A 342 19.02 -9.77 3.52
C ASN A 342 17.89 -10.10 2.52
N ILE A 343 16.85 -9.24 2.45
CA ILE A 343 15.78 -9.43 1.45
C ILE A 343 16.33 -9.16 0.05
N GLU A 344 16.07 -10.08 -0.86
CA GLU A 344 16.48 -9.98 -2.26
C GLU A 344 15.85 -8.75 -2.94
N LEU A 345 16.61 -8.09 -3.79
CA LEU A 345 16.13 -6.97 -4.60
C LEU A 345 15.69 -7.48 -5.98
N ARG A 346 14.44 -7.20 -6.35
CA ARG A 346 13.82 -7.68 -7.59
C ARG A 346 12.89 -6.63 -8.19
N GLN A 347 12.57 -6.78 -9.47
CA GLN A 347 11.43 -6.08 -10.05
C GLN A 347 10.14 -6.64 -9.46
N MET A 348 9.29 -5.74 -8.94
CA MET A 348 8.03 -6.13 -8.30
C MET A 348 6.89 -5.18 -8.73
N PRO A 349 5.65 -5.69 -8.90
CA PRO A 349 4.50 -4.86 -9.30
C PRO A 349 4.29 -3.65 -8.39
N TYR A 350 4.41 -3.82 -7.08
CA TYR A 350 4.26 -2.72 -6.12
C TYR A 350 5.38 -1.67 -6.20
N GLY A 351 6.59 -2.05 -6.61
CA GLY A 351 7.67 -1.09 -6.84
C GLY A 351 7.33 -0.14 -7.99
N GLN A 352 6.84 -0.69 -9.10
CA GLN A 352 6.36 0.08 -10.25
C GLN A 352 5.16 0.96 -9.87
N ALA A 353 4.20 0.39 -9.14
CA ALA A 353 3.00 1.10 -8.71
C ALA A 353 3.29 2.29 -7.79
N LEU A 354 4.14 2.10 -6.79
CA LEU A 354 4.50 3.17 -5.85
C LEU A 354 5.26 4.29 -6.57
N ALA A 355 6.12 3.95 -7.55
CA ALA A 355 6.76 4.93 -8.40
C ALA A 355 5.74 5.70 -9.26
N MET A 356 4.74 5.01 -9.86
CA MET A 356 3.65 5.67 -10.57
C MET A 356 2.88 6.64 -9.67
N LEU A 357 2.48 6.22 -8.48
CA LEU A 357 1.77 7.06 -7.51
C LEU A 357 2.57 8.32 -7.16
N PHE A 358 3.86 8.18 -6.89
CA PHE A 358 4.72 9.31 -6.58
C PHE A 358 4.85 10.27 -7.77
N LEU A 359 5.14 9.77 -8.97
CA LEU A 359 5.29 10.61 -10.17
C LEU A 359 4.00 11.32 -10.54
N ILE A 360 2.83 10.66 -10.41
CA ILE A 360 1.53 11.29 -10.64
C ILE A 360 1.33 12.46 -9.67
N GLU A 361 1.63 12.26 -8.39
CA GLU A 361 1.46 13.30 -7.36
C GLU A 361 2.44 14.48 -7.60
N CYS A 362 3.65 14.20 -8.13
CA CYS A 362 4.60 15.26 -8.54
C CYS A 362 4.04 16.14 -9.67
N LEU A 363 3.25 15.59 -10.58
CA LEU A 363 2.68 16.35 -11.71
C LEU A 363 1.59 17.34 -11.27
N GLN A 364 1.08 17.24 -10.05
CA GLN A 364 0.13 18.20 -9.46
C GLN A 364 0.83 19.46 -8.90
N ASN A 365 2.14 19.47 -8.84
CA ASN A 365 2.98 20.50 -8.24
C ASN A 365 3.76 21.28 -9.31
#